data_a3f8fc52f8a4ee77133e1ac03e9658f0
#
_entry.id   a3f8fc52f8a4ee77133e1ac03e9658f0
#
_cell.length_a   1.000
_cell.length_b   1.000
_cell.length_c   1.000
_cell.angle_alpha   90.00
_cell.angle_beta   90.00
_cell.angle_gamma   90.00
#
_symmetry.space_group_name_H-M   'P 1'
#
loop_
_entity.id
_entity.type
_entity.pdbx_description
1 polymer ?
#
loop_
_entity_poly.entity_id
_entity_poly.type
_entity_poly.pdbx_seq_one_letter_code
_entity_poly.pdbx_strand_id
1 'polypeptide(L)'
;MKHIRFNQIITALCCLLLISCGIDKNLKKGEKFLSLGEYYDAADQFKQAYTKTPAKERDNRGKIALKMARCYEKINSTPKAIAAYRNAIRYNQ
;
A
#
# COMPACT_ATOMS: atom_id res chain seq x y z
N MET A 1 17.33 20.82 -28.01
CA MET A 1 16.63 21.14 -26.76
C MET A 1 15.25 20.50 -26.63
N LYS A 2 14.46 20.39 -27.71
CA LYS A 2 13.15 19.72 -27.68
C LYS A 2 13.22 18.23 -27.31
N HIS A 3 14.30 17.54 -27.67
CA HIS A 3 14.48 16.12 -27.35
C HIS A 3 14.72 15.84 -25.87
N ILE A 4 15.36 16.76 -25.14
CA ILE A 4 15.65 16.60 -23.71
C ILE A 4 14.34 16.65 -22.90
N ARG A 5 13.43 17.58 -23.22
CA ARG A 5 12.14 17.69 -22.55
C ARG A 5 11.25 16.47 -22.78
N PHE A 6 11.27 15.95 -24.00
CA PHE A 6 10.50 14.75 -24.35
C PHE A 6 11.00 13.52 -23.57
N ASN A 7 12.32 13.33 -23.48
CA ASN A 7 12.93 12.25 -22.70
C ASN A 7 12.61 12.35 -21.22
N GLN A 8 12.60 13.58 -20.65
CA GLN A 8 12.25 13.79 -19.24
C GLN A 8 10.79 13.44 -18.94
N ILE A 9 9.87 13.78 -19.83
CA ILE A 9 8.46 13.45 -19.70
C ILE A 9 8.26 11.94 -19.77
N ILE A 10 8.89 11.25 -20.70
CA ILE A 10 8.83 9.79 -20.84
C ILE A 10 9.40 9.11 -19.60
N THR A 11 10.54 9.58 -19.09
CA THR A 11 11.17 9.03 -17.89
C THR A 11 10.26 9.21 -16.65
N ALA A 12 9.67 10.39 -16.48
CA ALA A 12 8.74 10.66 -15.38
C ALA A 12 7.50 9.77 -15.48
N LEU A 13 6.94 9.59 -16.68
CA LEU A 13 5.79 8.74 -16.91
C LEU A 13 6.10 7.27 -16.59
N CYS A 14 7.27 6.78 -17.01
CA CYS A 14 7.72 5.43 -16.71
C CYS A 14 7.90 5.21 -15.22
N CYS A 15 8.42 6.18 -14.46
CA CYS A 15 8.55 6.12 -13.02
C CYS A 15 7.20 6.00 -12.32
N LEU A 16 6.20 6.77 -12.77
CA LEU A 16 4.83 6.71 -12.24
C LEU A 16 4.20 5.34 -12.48
N LEU A 17 4.39 4.77 -13.66
CA LEU A 17 3.88 3.44 -13.99
C LEU A 17 4.55 2.36 -13.14
N LEU A 18 5.86 2.46 -12.88
CA LEU A 18 6.59 1.51 -12.04
C LEU A 18 6.11 1.54 -10.60
N ILE A 19 5.82 2.72 -10.03
CA ILE A 19 5.28 2.85 -8.67
C ILE A 19 3.91 2.20 -8.59
N SER A 20 3.03 2.47 -9.57
CA SER A 20 1.69 1.88 -9.65
C SER A 20 1.74 0.35 -9.74
N CYS A 21 2.61 -0.19 -10.58
CA CYS A 21 2.82 -1.64 -10.70
C CYS A 21 3.33 -2.24 -9.39
N GLY A 22 4.22 -1.54 -8.67
CA GLY A 22 4.74 -1.97 -7.38
C GLY A 22 3.65 -2.08 -6.32
N ILE A 23 2.72 -1.12 -6.27
CA ILE A 23 1.58 -1.14 -5.35
C ILE A 23 0.68 -2.34 -5.65
N ASP A 24 0.30 -2.54 -6.90
CA ASP A 24 -0.55 -3.66 -7.32
C ASP A 24 0.09 -5.00 -6.99
N LYS A 25 1.39 -5.13 -7.21
CA LYS A 25 2.14 -6.35 -6.91
C LYS A 25 2.11 -6.65 -5.41
N ASN A 26 2.33 -5.64 -4.57
CA ASN A 26 2.27 -5.80 -3.12
C ASN A 26 0.86 -6.18 -2.65
N LEU A 27 -0.18 -5.56 -3.22
CA LEU A 27 -1.56 -5.88 -2.88
C LEU A 27 -1.92 -7.32 -3.24
N LYS A 28 -1.53 -7.78 -4.42
CA LYS A 28 -1.78 -9.16 -4.86
C LYS A 28 -1.06 -10.16 -3.97
N LYS A 29 0.20 -9.92 -3.61
CA LYS A 29 0.94 -10.77 -2.70
C LYS A 29 0.31 -10.79 -1.31
N GLY A 30 -0.11 -9.62 -0.82
CA GLY A 30 -0.81 -9.51 0.46
C GLY A 30 -2.08 -10.34 0.50
N GLU A 31 -2.91 -10.25 -0.54
CA GLU A 31 -4.14 -11.03 -0.64
C GLU A 31 -3.86 -12.53 -0.72
N LYS A 32 -2.81 -12.93 -1.43
CA LYS A 32 -2.40 -14.33 -1.52
C LYS A 32 -2.00 -14.87 -0.14
N PHE A 33 -1.15 -14.14 0.59
CA PHE A 33 -0.75 -14.54 1.94
C PHE A 33 -1.95 -14.58 2.88
N LEU A 34 -2.87 -13.63 2.75
CA LEU A 34 -4.11 -13.59 3.53
C LEU A 34 -4.94 -14.85 3.31
N SER A 35 -5.09 -15.27 2.05
CA SER A 35 -5.84 -16.48 1.70
C SER A 35 -5.20 -17.76 2.25
N LEU A 36 -3.88 -17.75 2.45
CA LEU A 36 -3.14 -18.85 3.03
C LEU A 36 -3.09 -18.82 4.57
N GLY A 37 -3.65 -17.79 5.19
CA GLY A 37 -3.59 -17.59 6.63
C GLY A 37 -2.23 -17.10 7.13
N GLU A 38 -1.36 -16.67 6.24
CA GLU A 38 -0.03 -16.13 6.58
C GLU A 38 -0.14 -14.64 6.85
N TYR A 39 -0.72 -14.30 8.01
CA TYR A 39 -1.08 -12.93 8.36
C TYR A 39 0.10 -11.99 8.54
N TYR A 40 1.22 -12.50 9.06
CA TYR A 40 2.43 -11.69 9.22
C TYR A 40 2.96 -11.22 7.86
N ASP A 41 3.09 -12.16 6.93
CA ASP A 41 3.57 -11.86 5.57
C ASP A 41 2.58 -10.98 4.81
N ALA A 42 1.29 -11.22 5.00
CA ALA A 42 0.24 -10.37 4.42
C ALA A 42 0.35 -8.94 4.93
N ALA A 43 0.52 -8.74 6.24
CA ALA A 43 0.68 -7.41 6.83
C ALA A 43 1.89 -6.68 6.24
N ASP A 44 3.00 -7.38 6.06
CA ASP A 44 4.22 -6.79 5.49
C ASP A 44 3.99 -6.30 4.06
N GLN A 45 3.32 -7.09 3.23
CA GLN A 45 3.00 -6.70 1.86
C GLN A 45 2.03 -5.53 1.80
N PHE A 46 1.01 -5.52 2.64
CA PHE A 46 0.08 -4.38 2.73
C PHE A 46 0.77 -3.12 3.23
N LYS A 47 1.70 -3.25 4.18
CA LYS A 47 2.50 -2.12 4.66
C LYS A 47 3.32 -1.51 3.53
N GLN A 48 3.95 -2.34 2.71
CA GLN A 48 4.71 -1.86 1.55
C GLN A 48 3.79 -1.12 0.56
N ALA A 49 2.61 -1.67 0.28
CA ALA A 49 1.62 -1.00 -0.58
C ALA A 49 1.18 0.34 0.02
N TYR A 50 0.94 0.37 1.33
CA TYR A 50 0.52 1.58 2.05
C TYR A 50 1.56 2.69 1.91
N THR A 51 2.84 2.38 2.15
CA THR A 51 3.91 3.39 2.08
C THR A 51 4.13 3.92 0.67
N LYS A 52 3.84 3.13 -0.36
CA LYS A 52 3.96 3.54 -1.76
C LYS A 52 2.75 4.33 -2.25
N THR A 53 1.61 4.24 -1.58
CA THR A 53 0.38 4.92 -1.99
C THR A 53 0.46 6.40 -1.57
N PRO A 54 0.29 7.35 -2.51
CA PRO A 54 0.34 8.77 -2.18
C PRO A 54 -0.72 9.17 -1.15
N ALA A 55 -0.38 10.12 -0.28
CA ALA A 55 -1.28 10.59 0.77
C ALA A 55 -2.57 11.21 0.21
N LYS A 56 -2.54 11.76 -0.99
CA LYS A 56 -3.71 12.33 -1.66
C LYS A 56 -4.74 11.27 -2.06
N GLU A 57 -4.33 10.03 -2.22
CA GLU A 57 -5.23 8.89 -2.50
C GLU A 57 -5.78 8.34 -1.19
N ARG A 58 -6.58 9.17 -0.51
CA ARG A 58 -7.07 8.91 0.84
C ARG A 58 -7.86 7.61 0.93
N ASP A 59 -8.75 7.38 -0.02
CA ASP A 59 -9.59 6.19 -0.05
C ASP A 59 -8.76 4.90 -0.13
N ASN A 60 -7.79 4.88 -1.02
CA ASN A 60 -6.90 3.73 -1.19
C ASN A 60 -6.05 3.49 0.07
N ARG A 61 -5.50 4.55 0.64
CA ARG A 61 -4.70 4.42 1.88
C ARG A 61 -5.55 3.89 3.03
N GLY A 62 -6.78 4.37 3.16
CA GLY A 62 -7.69 3.91 4.19
C GLY A 62 -8.01 2.42 4.07
N LYS A 63 -8.28 1.96 2.86
CA LYS A 63 -8.57 0.55 2.59
C LYS A 63 -7.37 -0.35 2.91
N ILE A 64 -6.17 0.06 2.51
CA ILE A 64 -4.95 -0.69 2.78
C ILE A 64 -4.67 -0.73 4.28
N ALA A 65 -4.82 0.39 4.97
CA ALA A 65 -4.62 0.47 6.42
C ALA A 65 -5.57 -0.47 7.17
N LEU A 66 -6.82 -0.59 6.71
CA LEU A 66 -7.78 -1.52 7.29
C LEU A 66 -7.34 -2.98 7.13
N LYS A 67 -6.82 -3.33 5.97
CA LYS A 67 -6.28 -4.68 5.73
C LYS A 67 -5.08 -4.97 6.63
N MET A 68 -4.18 -4.00 6.79
CA MET A 68 -3.05 -4.11 7.72
C MET A 68 -3.54 -4.35 9.14
N ALA A 69 -4.50 -3.57 9.59
CA ALA A 69 -5.04 -3.65 10.95
C ALA A 69 -5.59 -5.04 11.25
N ARG A 70 -6.36 -5.59 10.34
CA ARG A 70 -6.93 -6.93 10.48
C ARG A 70 -5.86 -8.01 10.58
N CYS A 71 -4.80 -7.89 9.77
CA CYS A 71 -3.65 -8.82 9.84
C CYS A 71 -2.94 -8.71 11.18
N TYR A 72 -2.70 -7.49 11.66
CA TYR A 72 -2.05 -7.28 12.96
C TYR A 72 -2.88 -7.83 14.13
N GLU A 73 -4.21 -7.74 14.07
CA GLU A 73 -5.06 -8.39 15.06
C GLU A 73 -4.85 -9.90 15.07
N LYS A 74 -4.80 -10.52 13.90
CA LYS A 74 -4.65 -11.97 13.78
C LYS A 74 -3.34 -12.49 14.35
N ILE A 75 -2.28 -11.68 14.32
CA ILE A 75 -0.98 -12.05 14.90
C ILE A 75 -0.77 -11.49 16.31
N ASN A 76 -1.84 -10.97 16.92
CA ASN A 76 -1.83 -10.41 18.29
C ASN A 76 -0.88 -9.21 18.45
N SER A 77 -0.64 -8.47 17.39
CA SER A 77 0.18 -7.25 17.43
C SER A 77 -0.71 -6.05 17.71
N THR A 78 -1.23 -5.97 18.93
CA THR A 78 -2.24 -4.97 19.32
C THR A 78 -1.81 -3.52 19.08
N PRO A 79 -0.61 -3.07 19.45
CA PRO A 79 -0.20 -1.69 19.20
C PRO A 79 -0.20 -1.33 17.70
N LYS A 80 0.28 -2.24 16.86
CA LYS A 80 0.28 -2.05 15.40
C LYS A 80 -1.13 -2.05 14.83
N ALA A 81 -1.99 -2.92 15.34
CA ALA A 81 -3.40 -2.97 14.93
C ALA A 81 -4.11 -1.65 15.25
N ILE A 82 -3.91 -1.11 16.44
CA ILE A 82 -4.52 0.16 16.85
C ILE A 82 -4.03 1.30 15.94
N ALA A 83 -2.73 1.38 15.68
CA ALA A 83 -2.17 2.41 14.82
C ALA A 83 -2.75 2.32 13.40
N ALA A 84 -2.87 1.11 12.86
CA ALA A 84 -3.41 0.90 11.52
C ALA A 84 -4.92 1.23 11.46
N TYR A 85 -5.70 0.87 12.47
CA TYR A 85 -7.12 1.27 12.55
C TYR A 85 -7.29 2.77 12.63
N ARG A 86 -6.45 3.46 13.39
CA ARG A 86 -6.46 4.94 13.45
C ARG A 86 -6.21 5.55 12.08
N ASN A 87 -5.26 5.01 11.33
CA ASN A 87 -4.97 5.47 9.97
C ASN A 87 -6.15 5.22 9.05
N ALA A 88 -6.79 4.05 9.14
CA ALA A 88 -7.98 3.73 8.34
C ALA A 88 -9.11 4.74 8.61
N ILE A 89 -9.36 5.06 9.87
CA ILE A 89 -10.39 6.04 10.27
C ILE A 89 -10.04 7.43 9.73
N ARG A 90 -8.77 7.84 9.86
CA ARG A 90 -8.29 9.16 9.41
C ARG A 90 -8.56 9.37 7.92
N TYR A 91 -8.30 8.34 7.10
CA TYR A 91 -8.43 8.46 5.66
C TYR A 91 -9.85 8.25 5.14
N ASN A 92 -10.76 7.73 5.96
CA ASN A 92 -12.16 7.54 5.59
C ASN A 92 -13.07 8.72 5.95
N GLN A 93 -12.49 9.81 6.45
CA GLN A 93 -13.26 11.03 6.77
C GLN A 93 -13.29 12.03 5.62
#